data_dd697e00be63fae6fd30dcb065db178d
#
_entry.id   dd697e00be63fae6fd30dcb065db178d
#
_cell.length_a   1.000
_cell.length_b   1.000
_cell.length_c   1.000
_cell.angle_alpha   90.00
_cell.angle_beta   90.00
_cell.angle_gamma   90.00
#
_symmetry.space_group_name_H-M   'P 1'
#
loop_
_entity.id
_entity.type
_entity.pdbx_description
1 polymer ?
#
loop_
_entity_poly.entity_id
_entity_poly.type
_entity_poly.pdbx_seq_one_letter_code
_entity_poly.pdbx_strand_id
1 'polypeptide(L)'
;MYFNIEKKFDLDLNNVNDPIVLIGWPGIALVAKLAISSIKDAVDAELFLNIEYFDFPAKSSVEKGMLEIPSAKVYYKSRKNGNDLFILTANFQPQSPEGVFEFTKNFCEEMDKITAQKIKMYVSTGALVTENINDDPKVHICSTDKDIIQSFLELKNTTIMDGGIIAGANGILPAWAGMKGFAPGVCLLAETIPLPMMSLDPRASKALVSILKEFFNIDMSFDELDKKIDEMQSVFDSFKKQADYFMKGNEQDKGDDSYFR
;
A
#
# COMPACT_ATOMS: atom_id res chain seq x y z
N MET A 1 -6.40 26.18 5.58
CA MET A 1 -6.70 24.83 6.06
C MET A 1 -5.48 24.30 6.82
N TYR A 2 -5.65 23.43 7.81
CA TYR A 2 -4.50 23.01 8.63
C TYR A 2 -3.80 21.77 8.05
N PHE A 3 -2.49 21.78 8.13
CA PHE A 3 -1.60 20.67 7.90
C PHE A 3 -0.55 20.73 9.03
N ASN A 4 -0.82 20.02 10.11
CA ASN A 4 -0.02 20.07 11.33
C ASN A 4 0.90 18.86 11.40
N ILE A 5 2.17 19.10 11.62
CA ILE A 5 3.17 18.05 11.80
C ILE A 5 3.67 18.08 13.24
N GLU A 6 3.51 16.95 13.91
CA GLU A 6 4.19 16.68 15.17
C GLU A 6 5.40 15.79 14.90
N LYS A 7 6.59 16.34 15.06
CA LYS A 7 7.84 15.58 14.94
C LYS A 7 8.19 14.94 16.29
N LYS A 8 8.46 13.63 16.32
CA LYS A 8 8.72 12.87 17.53
C LYS A 8 10.19 12.90 17.97
N PHE A 9 11.12 13.05 17.01
CA PHE A 9 12.56 13.18 17.29
C PHE A 9 13.26 13.95 16.16
N ASP A 10 14.48 14.39 16.39
CA ASP A 10 15.32 15.05 15.38
C ASP A 10 16.18 14.05 14.64
N LEU A 11 16.31 14.22 13.31
CA LEU A 11 17.22 13.44 12.49
C LEU A 11 18.64 14.03 12.53
N ASP A 12 19.61 13.18 12.73
CA ASP A 12 21.00 13.57 12.45
C ASP A 12 21.26 13.43 10.94
N LEU A 13 21.15 14.54 10.23
CA LEU A 13 21.30 14.58 8.78
C LEU A 13 22.66 14.10 8.28
N ASN A 14 23.70 14.08 9.12
CA ASN A 14 25.01 13.54 8.72
C ASN A 14 24.99 12.02 8.60
N ASN A 15 24.08 11.37 9.30
CA ASN A 15 23.93 9.92 9.35
C ASN A 15 22.76 9.39 8.49
N VAL A 16 22.02 10.28 7.82
CA VAL A 16 20.95 9.87 6.87
C VAL A 16 21.56 9.43 5.55
N ASN A 17 21.32 8.18 5.16
CA ASN A 17 21.91 7.54 3.99
C ASN A 17 20.92 7.35 2.85
N ASP A 18 21.02 8.17 1.81
CA ASP A 18 20.23 8.08 0.56
C ASP A 18 18.76 7.67 0.78
N PRO A 19 17.99 8.42 1.58
CA PRO A 19 16.68 7.99 2.06
C PRO A 19 15.66 7.90 0.92
N ILE A 20 14.76 6.92 1.04
CA ILE A 20 13.58 6.77 0.18
C ILE A 20 12.31 6.88 1.01
N VAL A 21 11.20 7.25 0.34
CA VAL A 21 9.87 7.29 0.96
C VAL A 21 9.02 6.16 0.39
N LEU A 22 8.69 5.18 1.22
CA LEU A 22 7.73 4.12 0.91
C LEU A 22 6.33 4.57 1.33
N ILE A 23 5.34 4.41 0.45
CA ILE A 23 4.01 4.98 0.62
C ILE A 23 2.95 3.90 0.46
N GLY A 24 2.09 3.74 1.48
CA GLY A 24 0.98 2.80 1.44
C GLY A 24 -0.28 3.38 2.08
N TRP A 25 -1.16 3.94 1.25
CA TRP A 25 -2.48 4.39 1.65
C TRP A 25 -3.50 3.25 1.62
N PRO A 26 -4.57 3.32 2.43
CA PRO A 26 -5.70 2.41 2.27
C PRO A 26 -6.33 2.59 0.88
N GLY A 27 -6.65 1.47 0.23
CA GLY A 27 -7.23 1.42 -1.10
C GLY A 27 -7.84 0.04 -1.34
N ILE A 28 -7.92 -0.38 -2.60
CA ILE A 28 -8.50 -1.65 -3.01
C ILE A 28 -7.88 -2.81 -2.23
N ALA A 29 -8.72 -3.60 -1.57
CA ALA A 29 -8.36 -4.77 -0.78
C ALA A 29 -7.19 -4.51 0.21
N LEU A 30 -7.03 -3.27 0.69
CA LEU A 30 -5.95 -2.82 1.59
C LEU A 30 -4.53 -3.22 1.16
N VAL A 31 -4.32 -3.58 -0.11
CA VAL A 31 -3.06 -4.12 -0.65
C VAL A 31 -1.86 -3.24 -0.30
N ALA A 32 -1.94 -1.95 -0.65
CA ALA A 32 -0.85 -1.00 -0.39
C ALA A 32 -0.56 -0.84 1.10
N LYS A 33 -1.62 -0.64 1.90
CA LYS A 33 -1.49 -0.45 3.34
C LYS A 33 -0.88 -1.67 4.03
N LEU A 34 -1.35 -2.87 3.68
CA LEU A 34 -0.84 -4.11 4.25
C LEU A 34 0.64 -4.32 3.88
N ALA A 35 1.00 -4.12 2.61
CA ALA A 35 2.39 -4.25 2.14
C ALA A 35 3.34 -3.32 2.92
N ILE A 36 3.01 -2.05 2.98
CA ILE A 36 3.88 -1.04 3.62
C ILE A 36 3.90 -1.19 5.15
N SER A 37 2.76 -1.55 5.78
CA SER A 37 2.73 -1.84 7.21
C SER A 37 3.56 -3.07 7.56
N SER A 38 3.55 -4.12 6.72
CA SER A 38 4.39 -5.31 6.93
C SER A 38 5.88 -4.98 6.87
N ILE A 39 6.31 -4.13 5.93
CA ILE A 39 7.69 -3.65 5.89
C ILE A 39 8.03 -2.84 7.14
N LYS A 40 7.17 -1.88 7.51
CA LYS A 40 7.34 -1.03 8.70
C LYS A 40 7.56 -1.87 9.97
N ASP A 41 6.72 -2.90 10.17
CA ASP A 41 6.80 -3.78 11.34
C ASP A 41 8.05 -4.66 11.30
N ALA A 42 8.37 -5.24 10.13
CA ALA A 42 9.52 -6.12 9.97
C ALA A 42 10.88 -5.42 10.18
N VAL A 43 10.99 -4.15 9.78
CA VAL A 43 12.23 -3.38 9.99
C VAL A 43 12.25 -2.66 11.33
N ASP A 44 11.19 -2.77 12.13
CA ASP A 44 11.04 -2.05 13.40
C ASP A 44 11.30 -0.54 13.21
N ALA A 45 10.49 0.08 12.34
CA ALA A 45 10.60 1.50 12.05
C ALA A 45 9.93 2.34 13.15
N GLU A 46 10.61 3.39 13.62
CA GLU A 46 10.13 4.27 14.68
C GLU A 46 9.22 5.37 14.14
N LEU A 47 8.18 5.73 14.91
CA LEU A 47 7.29 6.84 14.54
C LEU A 47 8.08 8.17 14.57
N PHE A 48 8.21 8.77 13.39
CA PHE A 48 8.94 10.02 13.20
C PHE A 48 8.03 11.25 13.12
N LEU A 49 6.99 11.19 12.24
CA LEU A 49 6.03 12.28 12.12
C LEU A 49 4.60 11.77 12.33
N ASN A 50 3.80 12.56 13.03
CA ASN A 50 2.34 12.45 13.03
C ASN A 50 1.77 13.69 12.32
N ILE A 51 0.95 13.48 11.29
CA ILE A 51 0.44 14.53 10.41
C ILE A 51 -1.07 14.58 10.54
N GLU A 52 -1.59 15.64 11.13
CA GLU A 52 -3.01 15.94 11.16
C GLU A 52 -3.35 16.81 9.94
N TYR A 53 -4.43 16.44 9.26
CA TYR A 53 -4.82 17.12 8.04
C TYR A 53 -6.32 17.31 7.96
N PHE A 54 -6.74 18.50 7.56
CA PHE A 54 -8.14 18.93 7.58
C PHE A 54 -9.08 18.09 6.71
N ASP A 55 -8.57 17.53 5.60
CA ASP A 55 -9.37 16.78 4.62
C ASP A 55 -9.45 15.27 4.92
N PHE A 56 -8.94 14.82 6.06
CA PHE A 56 -9.23 13.48 6.53
C PHE A 56 -10.70 13.37 6.98
N PRO A 57 -11.33 12.18 6.84
CA PRO A 57 -12.74 12.00 7.19
C PRO A 57 -13.00 12.33 8.66
N ALA A 58 -14.14 12.98 8.93
CA ALA A 58 -14.59 13.31 10.28
C ALA A 58 -15.04 12.03 11.04
N LYS A 59 -14.08 11.16 11.34
CA LYS A 59 -14.27 9.87 12.03
C LYS A 59 -13.17 9.73 13.06
N SER A 60 -13.48 9.18 14.23
CA SER A 60 -12.47 8.75 15.18
C SER A 60 -12.31 7.24 15.15
N SER A 61 -11.08 6.76 15.28
CA SER A 61 -10.82 5.35 15.56
C SER A 61 -10.79 5.11 17.08
N VAL A 62 -11.09 3.89 17.47
CA VAL A 62 -10.98 3.46 18.87
C VAL A 62 -10.00 2.31 18.92
N GLU A 63 -8.92 2.46 19.65
CA GLU A 63 -7.97 1.39 19.94
C GLU A 63 -7.81 1.22 21.45
N LYS A 64 -8.12 0.03 21.96
CA LYS A 64 -8.08 -0.30 23.38
C LYS A 64 -8.80 0.72 24.28
N GLY A 65 -9.94 1.24 23.79
CA GLY A 65 -10.75 2.24 24.50
C GLY A 65 -10.28 3.70 24.35
N MET A 66 -9.17 3.95 23.66
CA MET A 66 -8.66 5.30 23.38
C MET A 66 -9.18 5.81 22.04
N LEU A 67 -9.63 7.06 22.01
CA LEU A 67 -10.06 7.74 20.79
C LEU A 67 -8.87 8.39 20.10
N GLU A 68 -8.76 8.17 18.80
CA GLU A 68 -7.77 8.82 17.94
C GLU A 68 -8.45 9.52 16.76
N ILE A 69 -8.01 10.72 16.42
CA ILE A 69 -8.40 11.40 15.19
C ILE A 69 -7.60 10.85 14.00
N PRO A 70 -8.14 10.92 12.77
CA PRO A 70 -7.40 10.51 11.58
C PRO A 70 -6.10 11.31 11.42
N SER A 71 -5.02 10.60 11.21
CA SER A 71 -3.71 11.19 10.91
C SER A 71 -2.93 10.31 9.94
N ALA A 72 -1.99 10.91 9.20
CA ALA A 72 -0.96 10.17 8.50
C ALA A 72 0.28 10.08 9.39
N LYS A 73 0.93 8.93 9.34
CA LYS A 73 2.11 8.65 10.16
C LYS A 73 3.29 8.36 9.23
N VAL A 74 4.42 8.99 9.52
CA VAL A 74 5.69 8.68 8.86
C VAL A 74 6.58 8.01 9.88
N TYR A 75 7.01 6.81 9.56
CA TYR A 75 7.99 6.08 10.36
C TYR A 75 9.36 6.20 9.70
N TYR A 76 10.42 6.11 10.49
CA TYR A 76 11.80 6.17 10.03
C TYR A 76 12.59 4.94 10.47
N LYS A 77 13.42 4.45 9.56
CA LYS A 77 14.42 3.42 9.86
C LYS A 77 15.73 3.77 9.20
N SER A 78 16.76 3.99 10.01
CA SER A 78 18.15 4.05 9.54
C SER A 78 18.66 2.65 9.24
N ARG A 79 19.39 2.50 8.14
CA ARG A 79 19.89 1.21 7.68
C ARG A 79 21.39 1.29 7.38
N LYS A 80 22.18 0.37 7.97
CA LYS A 80 23.63 0.31 7.73
C LYS A 80 23.97 -0.09 6.28
N ASN A 81 23.13 -0.95 5.69
CA ASN A 81 23.31 -1.46 4.34
C ASN A 81 22.06 -1.16 3.52
N GLY A 82 22.13 -0.17 2.64
CA GLY A 82 21.03 0.27 1.80
C GLY A 82 20.44 1.63 2.20
N ASN A 83 19.38 2.01 1.54
CA ASN A 83 18.70 3.28 1.75
C ASN A 83 18.01 3.36 3.12
N ASP A 84 18.09 4.48 3.78
CA ASP A 84 17.21 4.77 4.91
C ASP A 84 15.76 4.83 4.46
N LEU A 85 14.83 4.41 5.30
CA LEU A 85 13.42 4.31 4.95
C LEU A 85 12.60 5.34 5.71
N PHE A 86 11.88 6.19 5.00
CA PHE A 86 10.70 6.87 5.50
C PHE A 86 9.47 6.10 5.02
N ILE A 87 8.56 5.77 5.92
CA ILE A 87 7.40 4.91 5.62
C ILE A 87 6.13 5.67 5.96
N LEU A 88 5.44 6.15 4.91
CA LEU A 88 4.18 6.90 5.03
C LEU A 88 3.00 5.94 4.94
N THR A 89 2.14 5.96 5.95
CA THR A 89 0.86 5.25 5.96
C THR A 89 -0.18 5.98 6.81
N ALA A 90 -1.46 5.64 6.60
CA ALA A 90 -2.57 6.20 7.36
C ALA A 90 -3.74 5.20 7.43
N ASN A 91 -4.76 5.53 8.23
CA ASN A 91 -6.02 4.77 8.24
C ASN A 91 -7.02 5.25 7.18
N PHE A 92 -6.83 6.46 6.67
CA PHE A 92 -7.68 7.10 5.67
C PHE A 92 -6.83 7.88 4.68
N GLN A 93 -7.33 8.06 3.45
CA GLN A 93 -6.80 9.04 2.51
C GLN A 93 -7.51 10.39 2.68
N PRO A 94 -6.93 11.51 2.22
CA PRO A 94 -7.68 12.74 1.99
C PRO A 94 -8.90 12.46 1.10
N GLN A 95 -10.03 13.12 1.38
CA GLN A 95 -11.32 12.77 0.76
C GLN A 95 -11.59 13.52 -0.54
N SER A 96 -11.18 14.79 -0.61
CA SER A 96 -11.40 15.62 -1.79
C SER A 96 -10.22 15.56 -2.75
N PRO A 97 -10.43 15.76 -4.05
CA PRO A 97 -9.34 15.91 -5.02
C PRO A 97 -8.37 17.01 -4.64
N GLU A 98 -8.87 18.16 -4.20
CA GLU A 98 -8.09 19.30 -3.72
C GLU A 98 -7.25 18.91 -2.51
N GLY A 99 -7.85 18.17 -1.57
CA GLY A 99 -7.17 17.67 -0.38
C GLY A 99 -6.03 16.71 -0.70
N VAL A 100 -6.19 15.83 -1.69
CA VAL A 100 -5.10 14.95 -2.14
C VAL A 100 -3.93 15.76 -2.68
N PHE A 101 -4.17 16.77 -3.51
CA PHE A 101 -3.10 17.62 -4.05
C PHE A 101 -2.44 18.48 -2.97
N GLU A 102 -3.22 19.08 -2.07
CA GLU A 102 -2.69 19.93 -0.99
C GLU A 102 -1.87 19.11 0.01
N PHE A 103 -2.36 17.92 0.41
CA PHE A 103 -1.58 16.99 1.24
C PHE A 103 -0.26 16.65 0.56
N THR A 104 -0.31 16.24 -0.70
CA THR A 104 0.87 15.83 -1.48
C THR A 104 1.90 16.94 -1.54
N LYS A 105 1.46 18.16 -1.89
CA LYS A 105 2.35 19.34 -1.95
C LYS A 105 3.03 19.58 -0.60
N ASN A 106 2.23 19.74 0.46
CA ASN A 106 2.75 20.06 1.78
C ASN A 106 3.67 18.95 2.31
N PHE A 107 3.32 17.68 2.06
CA PHE A 107 4.14 16.54 2.46
C PHE A 107 5.51 16.56 1.77
N CYS A 108 5.56 16.73 0.44
CA CYS A 108 6.82 16.79 -0.29
C CYS A 108 7.69 17.98 0.15
N GLU A 109 7.08 19.16 0.32
CA GLU A 109 7.80 20.36 0.79
C GLU A 109 8.38 20.19 2.20
N GLU A 110 7.62 19.59 3.12
CA GLU A 110 8.10 19.37 4.49
C GLU A 110 9.16 18.26 4.56
N MET A 111 8.98 17.17 3.83
CA MET A 111 10.00 16.12 3.75
C MET A 111 11.30 16.63 3.16
N ASP A 112 11.23 17.49 2.13
CA ASP A 112 12.38 18.12 1.50
C ASP A 112 13.17 19.01 2.50
N LYS A 113 12.46 19.82 3.28
CA LYS A 113 13.04 20.64 4.36
C LYS A 113 13.67 19.78 5.45
N ILE A 114 12.92 18.78 5.96
CA ILE A 114 13.36 17.94 7.08
C ILE A 114 14.60 17.12 6.71
N THR A 115 14.68 16.66 5.46
CA THR A 115 15.78 15.82 4.98
C THR A 115 16.90 16.61 4.30
N ALA A 116 16.80 17.94 4.21
CA ALA A 116 17.72 18.79 3.46
C ALA A 116 17.94 18.32 2.02
N GLN A 117 16.84 18.00 1.32
CA GLN A 117 16.80 17.56 -0.09
C GLN A 117 17.54 16.24 -0.37
N LYS A 118 17.59 15.35 0.62
CA LYS A 118 18.33 14.08 0.48
C LYS A 118 17.49 12.93 -0.07
N ILE A 119 16.16 13.06 -0.15
CA ILE A 119 15.29 11.98 -0.63
C ILE A 119 15.67 11.59 -2.05
N LYS A 120 15.86 10.29 -2.28
CA LYS A 120 16.25 9.74 -3.57
C LYS A 120 15.08 9.25 -4.41
N MET A 121 13.98 8.86 -3.78
CA MET A 121 12.83 8.32 -4.48
C MET A 121 11.57 8.34 -3.60
N TYR A 122 10.41 8.58 -4.22
CA TYR A 122 9.09 8.38 -3.63
C TYR A 122 8.45 7.15 -4.28
N VAL A 123 8.26 6.08 -3.51
CA VAL A 123 7.72 4.81 -3.99
C VAL A 123 6.37 4.56 -3.37
N SER A 124 5.32 4.70 -4.14
CA SER A 124 3.98 4.33 -3.69
C SER A 124 3.62 2.92 -4.13
N THR A 125 2.71 2.31 -3.40
CA THR A 125 2.16 1.00 -3.68
C THR A 125 0.65 1.10 -3.86
N GLY A 126 0.08 0.18 -4.65
CA GLY A 126 -1.34 0.14 -4.96
C GLY A 126 -1.78 -1.23 -5.43
N ALA A 127 -3.04 -1.29 -5.87
CA ALA A 127 -3.61 -2.49 -6.48
C ALA A 127 -4.14 -2.18 -7.88
N LEU A 128 -3.96 -3.13 -8.79
CA LEU A 128 -4.55 -3.14 -10.11
C LEU A 128 -5.61 -4.24 -10.17
N VAL A 129 -6.85 -3.86 -10.42
CA VAL A 129 -7.94 -4.84 -10.54
C VAL A 129 -7.80 -5.60 -11.84
N THR A 130 -7.80 -6.94 -11.77
CA THR A 130 -7.78 -7.85 -12.91
C THR A 130 -8.97 -8.80 -12.87
N GLU A 131 -9.28 -9.43 -14.01
CA GLU A 131 -10.40 -10.38 -14.12
C GLU A 131 -10.02 -11.80 -13.65
N ASN A 132 -8.72 -12.11 -13.65
CA ASN A 132 -8.23 -13.46 -13.36
C ASN A 132 -7.51 -13.52 -12.02
N ILE A 133 -7.83 -14.55 -11.23
CA ILE A 133 -7.07 -14.89 -10.02
C ILE A 133 -5.71 -15.44 -10.46
N ASN A 134 -4.64 -14.79 -9.99
CA ASN A 134 -3.29 -15.28 -10.13
C ASN A 134 -2.72 -15.54 -8.73
N ASP A 135 -2.23 -16.75 -8.49
CA ASP A 135 -1.59 -17.09 -7.20
C ASP A 135 -0.27 -16.35 -7.01
N ASP A 136 0.36 -15.95 -8.12
CA ASP A 136 1.56 -15.11 -8.16
C ASP A 136 1.26 -13.79 -8.90
N PRO A 137 0.66 -12.80 -8.21
CA PRO A 137 0.25 -11.55 -8.83
C PRO A 137 1.43 -10.79 -9.44
N LYS A 138 1.28 -10.30 -10.67
CA LYS A 138 2.28 -9.41 -11.27
C LYS A 138 2.21 -8.03 -10.63
N VAL A 139 3.35 -7.34 -10.63
CA VAL A 139 3.47 -5.96 -10.19
C VAL A 139 3.71 -5.07 -11.42
N HIS A 140 2.75 -4.19 -11.67
CA HIS A 140 2.81 -3.21 -12.75
C HIS A 140 3.54 -1.96 -12.28
N ILE A 141 4.47 -1.47 -13.10
CA ILE A 141 5.36 -0.37 -12.77
C ILE A 141 5.05 0.83 -13.62
N CYS A 142 4.93 2.00 -12.99
CA CYS A 142 4.98 3.29 -13.65
C CYS A 142 5.84 4.27 -12.84
N SER A 143 6.52 5.17 -13.51
CA SER A 143 7.44 6.11 -12.87
C SER A 143 7.51 7.42 -13.65
N THR A 144 7.99 8.47 -12.99
CA THR A 144 8.37 9.73 -13.61
C THR A 144 9.77 9.68 -14.25
N ASP A 145 10.48 8.56 -14.10
CA ASP A 145 11.83 8.33 -14.58
C ASP A 145 11.93 6.98 -15.31
N LYS A 146 12.46 7.00 -16.56
CA LYS A 146 12.54 5.82 -17.42
C LYS A 146 13.59 4.80 -16.97
N ASP A 147 14.71 5.27 -16.44
CA ASP A 147 15.80 4.39 -16.02
C ASP A 147 15.38 3.60 -14.78
N ILE A 148 14.57 4.21 -13.91
CA ILE A 148 13.97 3.53 -12.77
C ILE A 148 12.99 2.45 -13.23
N ILE A 149 12.16 2.71 -14.26
CA ILE A 149 11.29 1.66 -14.83
C ILE A 149 12.14 0.47 -15.27
N GLN A 150 13.21 0.70 -16.02
CA GLN A 150 14.07 -0.39 -16.50
C GLN A 150 14.69 -1.17 -15.35
N SER A 151 15.16 -0.50 -14.30
CA SER A 151 15.72 -1.16 -13.11
C SER A 151 14.71 -2.06 -12.39
N PHE A 152 13.45 -1.65 -12.27
CA PHE A 152 12.40 -2.50 -11.69
C PHE A 152 12.02 -3.66 -12.62
N LEU A 153 12.08 -3.49 -13.94
CA LEU A 153 11.75 -4.56 -14.92
C LEU A 153 12.78 -5.68 -14.95
N GLU A 154 13.95 -5.52 -14.35
CA GLU A 154 14.92 -6.61 -14.15
C GLU A 154 14.46 -7.63 -13.10
N LEU A 155 13.52 -7.26 -12.24
CA LEU A 155 12.97 -8.12 -11.20
C LEU A 155 11.91 -9.08 -11.79
N LYS A 156 11.80 -10.26 -11.18
CA LYS A 156 10.76 -11.22 -11.56
C LYS A 156 9.36 -10.70 -11.23
N ASN A 157 8.38 -11.14 -11.98
CA ASN A 157 6.96 -10.80 -11.79
C ASN A 157 6.64 -9.32 -11.90
N THR A 158 7.48 -8.55 -12.59
CA THR A 158 7.25 -7.14 -12.89
C THR A 158 6.86 -6.96 -14.35
N THR A 159 6.10 -5.93 -14.63
CA THR A 159 5.72 -5.51 -15.98
C THR A 159 5.46 -4.00 -16.02
N ILE A 160 5.60 -3.40 -17.19
CA ILE A 160 5.25 -1.98 -17.35
C ILE A 160 3.74 -1.81 -17.34
N MET A 161 3.26 -0.72 -16.77
CA MET A 161 1.88 -0.28 -16.94
C MET A 161 1.78 0.56 -18.22
N ASP A 162 1.31 -0.04 -19.31
CA ASP A 162 1.28 0.61 -20.62
C ASP A 162 0.32 1.81 -20.69
N GLY A 163 -0.70 1.84 -19.84
CA GLY A 163 -1.67 2.93 -19.80
C GLY A 163 -2.66 2.76 -18.67
N GLY A 164 -3.37 3.84 -18.34
CA GLY A 164 -4.41 3.82 -17.31
C GLY A 164 -4.40 5.07 -16.43
N ILE A 165 -5.24 5.04 -15.40
CA ILE A 165 -5.40 6.13 -14.44
C ILE A 165 -5.22 5.54 -13.03
N ILE A 166 -4.35 6.15 -12.24
CA ILE A 166 -4.16 5.82 -10.83
C ILE A 166 -4.77 6.94 -10.00
N ALA A 167 -5.87 6.65 -9.34
CA ALA A 167 -6.60 7.62 -8.54
C ALA A 167 -6.06 7.73 -7.10
N GLY A 168 -6.31 8.87 -6.47
CA GLY A 168 -5.98 9.11 -5.06
C GLY A 168 -4.51 9.36 -4.78
N ALA A 169 -4.18 9.39 -3.49
CA ALA A 169 -2.84 9.77 -3.03
C ALA A 169 -1.74 8.79 -3.48
N ASN A 170 -2.06 7.51 -3.72
CA ASN A 170 -1.09 6.54 -4.22
C ASN A 170 -0.56 6.88 -5.63
N GLY A 171 -1.38 7.50 -6.49
CA GLY A 171 -0.96 7.95 -7.82
C GLY A 171 -0.39 9.36 -7.80
N ILE A 172 -1.06 10.27 -7.12
CA ILE A 172 -0.74 11.70 -7.18
C ILE A 172 0.57 12.02 -6.47
N LEU A 173 0.86 11.42 -5.30
CA LEU A 173 2.04 11.78 -4.52
C LEU A 173 3.35 11.48 -5.26
N PRO A 174 3.62 10.26 -5.77
CA PRO A 174 4.86 10.02 -6.52
C PRO A 174 4.92 10.82 -7.83
N ALA A 175 3.80 10.98 -8.53
CA ALA A 175 3.76 11.79 -9.75
C ALA A 175 4.12 13.26 -9.47
N TRP A 176 3.55 13.84 -8.41
CA TRP A 176 3.86 15.20 -7.98
C TRP A 176 5.32 15.35 -7.60
N ALA A 177 5.86 14.44 -6.78
CA ALA A 177 7.24 14.48 -6.33
C ALA A 177 8.22 14.54 -7.52
N GLY A 178 8.05 13.65 -8.51
CA GLY A 178 8.88 13.64 -9.70
C GLY A 178 8.66 14.85 -10.60
N MET A 179 7.41 15.21 -10.90
CA MET A 179 7.09 16.32 -11.81
C MET A 179 7.44 17.70 -11.23
N LYS A 180 7.53 17.84 -9.93
CA LYS A 180 7.92 19.09 -9.25
C LYS A 180 9.39 19.13 -8.85
N GLY A 181 10.17 18.09 -9.19
CA GLY A 181 11.62 18.08 -9.01
C GLY A 181 12.10 17.81 -7.58
N PHE A 182 11.27 17.23 -6.71
CA PHE A 182 11.71 16.80 -5.37
C PHE A 182 12.61 15.56 -5.46
N ALA A 183 12.09 14.47 -6.01
CA ALA A 183 12.82 13.25 -6.35
C ALA A 183 11.95 12.38 -7.27
N PRO A 184 12.53 11.46 -8.05
CA PRO A 184 11.75 10.55 -8.89
C PRO A 184 10.62 9.83 -8.12
N GLY A 185 9.47 9.72 -8.76
CA GLY A 185 8.30 9.04 -8.23
C GLY A 185 8.03 7.73 -8.95
N VAL A 186 7.72 6.70 -8.18
CA VAL A 186 7.37 5.35 -8.67
C VAL A 186 6.05 4.92 -8.08
N CYS A 187 5.21 4.28 -8.87
CA CYS A 187 4.02 3.59 -8.37
C CYS A 187 4.07 2.12 -8.80
N LEU A 188 3.96 1.22 -7.81
CA LEU A 188 3.93 -0.22 -7.98
C LEU A 188 2.52 -0.72 -7.71
N LEU A 189 1.90 -1.38 -8.68
CA LEU A 189 0.51 -1.84 -8.62
C LEU A 189 0.47 -3.37 -8.74
N ALA A 190 0.15 -4.07 -7.65
CA ALA A 190 -0.04 -5.51 -7.70
C ALA A 190 -1.43 -5.88 -8.20
N GLU A 191 -1.50 -6.91 -9.05
CA GLU A 191 -2.75 -7.49 -9.52
C GLU A 191 -3.58 -8.01 -8.36
N THR A 192 -4.85 -7.67 -8.33
CA THR A 192 -5.82 -8.13 -7.32
C THR A 192 -7.19 -8.32 -7.92
N ILE A 193 -8.03 -9.08 -7.25
CA ILE A 193 -9.44 -9.24 -7.60
C ILE A 193 -10.27 -8.61 -6.49
N PRO A 194 -11.23 -7.74 -6.85
CA PRO A 194 -12.17 -7.21 -5.90
C PRO A 194 -13.21 -8.27 -5.56
N LEU A 195 -12.92 -9.10 -4.57
CA LEU A 195 -13.93 -10.02 -4.04
C LEU A 195 -14.76 -9.29 -2.99
N PRO A 196 -16.10 -9.19 -3.14
CA PRO A 196 -16.96 -8.43 -2.22
C PRO A 196 -16.86 -8.85 -0.76
N MET A 197 -16.39 -10.07 -0.50
CA MET A 197 -16.28 -10.66 0.83
C MET A 197 -14.87 -10.55 1.43
N MET A 198 -13.90 -10.00 0.70
CA MET A 198 -12.51 -9.90 1.15
C MET A 198 -12.14 -8.44 1.39
N SER A 199 -11.92 -8.11 2.65
CA SER A 199 -11.47 -6.77 3.06
C SER A 199 -10.00 -6.50 2.75
N LEU A 200 -9.19 -7.54 2.48
CA LEU A 200 -7.75 -7.43 2.19
C LEU A 200 -7.29 -8.55 1.24
N ASP A 201 -6.25 -8.27 0.43
CA ASP A 201 -5.55 -9.27 -0.38
C ASP A 201 -4.07 -9.36 0.02
N PRO A 202 -3.71 -10.31 0.89
CA PRO A 202 -2.33 -10.48 1.33
C PRO A 202 -1.40 -11.06 0.25
N ARG A 203 -1.92 -11.73 -0.81
CA ARG A 203 -1.12 -12.23 -1.95
C ARG A 203 -0.56 -11.06 -2.77
N ALA A 204 -1.45 -10.13 -3.15
CA ALA A 204 -1.06 -8.91 -3.85
C ALA A 204 -0.11 -8.04 -2.98
N SER A 205 -0.37 -7.99 -1.66
CA SER A 205 0.53 -7.30 -0.73
C SER A 205 1.91 -7.97 -0.67
N LYS A 206 1.97 -9.31 -0.64
CA LYS A 206 3.23 -10.07 -0.65
C LYS A 206 4.01 -9.85 -1.94
N ALA A 207 3.34 -9.76 -3.10
CA ALA A 207 3.98 -9.45 -4.36
C ALA A 207 4.68 -8.07 -4.32
N LEU A 208 4.01 -7.04 -3.80
CA LEU A 208 4.64 -5.72 -3.60
C LEU A 208 5.82 -5.76 -2.66
N VAL A 209 5.67 -6.44 -1.52
CA VAL A 209 6.76 -6.59 -0.53
C VAL A 209 7.95 -7.32 -1.14
N SER A 210 7.72 -8.35 -1.96
CA SER A 210 8.79 -9.11 -2.63
C SER A 210 9.63 -8.20 -3.54
N ILE A 211 8.98 -7.37 -4.36
CA ILE A 211 9.65 -6.39 -5.22
C ILE A 211 10.43 -5.36 -4.39
N LEU A 212 9.80 -4.77 -3.38
CA LEU A 212 10.46 -3.77 -2.53
C LEU A 212 11.63 -4.35 -1.74
N LYS A 213 11.46 -5.58 -1.21
CA LYS A 213 12.50 -6.32 -0.49
C LYS A 213 13.73 -6.55 -1.38
N GLU A 214 13.51 -7.04 -2.60
CA GLU A 214 14.59 -7.33 -3.55
C GLU A 214 15.26 -6.04 -4.03
N PHE A 215 14.49 -5.06 -4.49
CA PHE A 215 15.02 -3.82 -5.06
C PHE A 215 15.82 -2.98 -4.06
N PHE A 216 15.33 -2.85 -2.83
CA PHE A 216 15.98 -2.05 -1.78
C PHE A 216 16.79 -2.86 -0.77
N ASN A 217 16.98 -4.16 -1.03
CA ASN A 217 17.69 -5.07 -0.14
C ASN A 217 17.20 -4.97 1.32
N ILE A 218 15.87 -5.10 1.52
CA ILE A 218 15.24 -5.05 2.84
C ILE A 218 15.28 -6.44 3.45
N ASP A 219 15.96 -6.59 4.59
CA ASP A 219 15.98 -7.87 5.32
C ASP A 219 14.69 -8.05 6.11
N MET A 220 13.85 -9.00 5.67
CA MET A 220 12.59 -9.36 6.33
C MET A 220 12.11 -10.76 5.93
N SER A 221 11.33 -11.41 6.82
CA SER A 221 10.61 -12.64 6.50
C SER A 221 9.23 -12.34 5.92
N PHE A 222 8.59 -13.37 5.35
CA PHE A 222 7.20 -13.30 4.88
C PHE A 222 6.20 -13.98 5.82
N ASP A 223 6.63 -14.49 6.96
CA ASP A 223 5.84 -15.35 7.85
C ASP A 223 4.46 -14.75 8.20
N GLU A 224 4.41 -13.48 8.51
CA GLU A 224 3.16 -12.78 8.83
C GLU A 224 2.22 -12.64 7.61
N LEU A 225 2.78 -12.41 6.41
CA LEU A 225 1.99 -12.34 5.18
C LEU A 225 1.51 -13.73 4.77
N ASP A 226 2.37 -14.74 4.89
CA ASP A 226 2.02 -16.13 4.57
C ASP A 226 0.90 -16.63 5.48
N LYS A 227 0.96 -16.35 6.77
CA LYS A 227 -0.14 -16.64 7.71
C LYS A 227 -1.46 -15.99 7.28
N LYS A 228 -1.44 -14.72 6.87
CA LYS A 228 -2.64 -14.03 6.38
C LYS A 228 -3.16 -14.62 5.07
N ILE A 229 -2.27 -15.12 4.19
CA ILE A 229 -2.66 -15.82 2.97
C ILE A 229 -3.39 -17.12 3.31
N ASP A 230 -2.85 -17.91 4.23
CA ASP A 230 -3.46 -19.17 4.68
C ASP A 230 -4.84 -18.94 5.32
N GLU A 231 -4.95 -17.92 6.18
CA GLU A 231 -6.23 -17.51 6.78
C GLU A 231 -7.25 -17.11 5.70
N MET A 232 -6.85 -16.32 4.70
CA MET A 232 -7.69 -15.93 3.58
C MET A 232 -8.14 -17.15 2.76
N GLN A 233 -7.23 -18.07 2.44
CA GLN A 233 -7.53 -19.28 1.67
C GLN A 233 -8.53 -20.16 2.43
N SER A 234 -8.37 -20.31 3.74
CA SER A 234 -9.30 -21.09 4.58
C SER A 234 -10.72 -20.52 4.56
N VAL A 235 -10.84 -19.19 4.58
CA VAL A 235 -12.14 -18.49 4.45
C VAL A 235 -12.74 -18.76 3.07
N PHE A 236 -11.96 -18.62 2.02
CA PHE A 236 -12.41 -18.85 0.64
C PHE A 236 -12.90 -20.28 0.42
N ASP A 237 -12.15 -21.27 0.90
CA ASP A 237 -12.54 -22.70 0.81
C ASP A 237 -13.82 -23.00 1.58
N SER A 238 -14.03 -22.34 2.72
CA SER A 238 -15.26 -22.47 3.50
C SER A 238 -16.48 -21.94 2.73
N PHE A 239 -16.34 -20.79 2.08
CA PHE A 239 -17.42 -20.24 1.24
C PHE A 239 -17.70 -21.11 0.01
N LYS A 240 -16.67 -21.63 -0.65
CA LYS A 240 -16.83 -22.54 -1.78
C LYS A 240 -17.61 -23.79 -1.40
N LYS A 241 -17.26 -24.39 -0.25
CA LYS A 241 -17.99 -25.57 0.28
C LYS A 241 -19.45 -25.24 0.58
N GLN A 242 -19.74 -24.05 1.15
CA GLN A 242 -21.11 -23.63 1.41
C GLN A 242 -21.89 -23.42 0.10
N ALA A 243 -21.29 -22.74 -0.89
CA ALA A 243 -21.92 -22.53 -2.20
C ALA A 243 -22.23 -23.87 -2.90
N ASP A 244 -21.28 -24.80 -2.88
CA ASP A 244 -21.46 -26.15 -3.45
C ASP A 244 -22.58 -26.92 -2.75
N TYR A 245 -22.70 -26.76 -1.43
CA TYR A 245 -23.79 -27.38 -0.64
C TYR A 245 -25.17 -26.83 -1.04
N PHE A 246 -25.29 -25.50 -1.18
CA PHE A 246 -26.53 -24.86 -1.63
C PHE A 246 -26.90 -25.21 -3.07
N MET A 247 -25.93 -25.33 -3.97
CA MET A 247 -26.20 -25.75 -5.36
C MET A 247 -26.69 -27.20 -5.43
N LYS A 248 -26.07 -28.11 -4.69
CA LYS A 248 -26.48 -29.52 -4.65
C LYS A 248 -27.84 -29.74 -3.96
N GLY A 249 -28.17 -28.91 -2.96
CA GLY A 249 -29.50 -28.95 -2.31
C GLY A 249 -30.65 -28.57 -3.26
N ASN A 250 -30.40 -27.59 -4.15
CA ASN A 250 -31.39 -27.16 -5.15
C ASN A 250 -31.58 -28.16 -6.33
N GLU A 251 -30.63 -29.05 -6.57
CA GLU A 251 -30.79 -30.10 -7.59
C GLU A 251 -31.62 -31.29 -7.10
N GLN A 252 -31.63 -31.54 -5.78
CA GLN A 252 -32.45 -32.60 -5.20
C GLN A 252 -33.95 -32.22 -5.09
N ASP A 253 -34.27 -30.93 -5.00
CA ASP A 253 -35.66 -30.45 -4.90
C ASP A 253 -36.39 -30.35 -6.27
N LYS A 254 -35.68 -30.57 -7.39
CA LYS A 254 -36.28 -30.60 -8.75
C LYS A 254 -36.76 -31.99 -9.22
N GLY A 255 -36.70 -32.99 -8.34
CA GLY A 255 -36.93 -34.39 -8.66
C GLY A 255 -38.33 -34.95 -8.36
N ASP A 256 -39.29 -34.16 -7.85
CA ASP A 256 -40.59 -34.72 -7.48
C ASP A 256 -41.79 -33.85 -7.86
N ASP A 257 -41.84 -33.46 -9.16
CA ASP A 257 -43.07 -32.90 -9.76
C ASP A 257 -43.79 -33.94 -10.61
N SER A 258 -44.17 -35.11 -10.01
CA SER A 258 -44.97 -36.12 -10.65
C SER A 258 -46.22 -36.52 -9.85
N TYR A 259 -46.97 -35.54 -9.33
CA TYR A 259 -48.30 -35.78 -8.83
C TYR A 259 -49.27 -34.63 -9.11
N PHE A 260 -49.76 -34.53 -10.35
CA PHE A 260 -51.10 -34.03 -10.65
C PHE A 260 -51.61 -34.68 -11.95
N ARG A 261 -52.43 -35.69 -11.75
CA ARG A 261 -53.49 -36.08 -12.70
C ARG A 261 -54.79 -36.01 -11.94
#